data_d2730ce923939943602233122d9885af
#
_entry.id   d2730ce923939943602233122d9885af
#
_cell.length_a   1.000
_cell.length_b   1.000
_cell.length_c   1.000
_cell.angle_alpha   90.00
_cell.angle_beta   90.00
_cell.angle_gamma   90.00
#
_symmetry.space_group_name_H-M   'P 1'
#
loop_
_entity.id
_entity.type
_entity.pdbx_description
1 polymer ?
#
loop_
_entity_poly.entity_id
_entity_poly.type
_entity_poly.pdbx_seq_one_letter_code
_entity_poly.pdbx_strand_id
1 'polypeptide(L)'
;MTLLLSALIANPKSGILIPIPQYPLYTATLAAHTGVGIPYHLDEGADWATSAPEIEAAIEKAVAEGVEPKALVIINPGNPTGAVLDEATMEKVVRVCERHNLVLLADEVYQSNLHQRASHPFTSFKKLIRALDSPVPLVSFHSISKGVTGECGRRGGYYECANINDDIIALLYKMASVTLCPPLSGQIGVDCMVRPPRPGDPSYQLWKTETDATHAALAQRTKTMAERLNSLPGVSCVNSPGALYLFPRIRLPPAAIEAAHEAGKEPDTLYALELLDDTGICVVPGSGFGQKEGEYHYRLTCLCPGVEEYVGALERFHHKFMARYGSL
;
A
#
# COMPACT_ATOMS: atom_id res chain seq x y z
N MET A 1 -0.67 10.78 -9.62
CA MET A 1 -1.75 10.46 -8.69
C MET A 1 -2.52 11.70 -8.24
N THR A 2 -1.89 12.69 -7.58
CA THR A 2 -2.58 13.94 -7.13
C THR A 2 -3.36 14.62 -8.26
N LEU A 3 -2.77 14.78 -9.46
CA LEU A 3 -3.45 15.35 -10.63
C LEU A 3 -4.76 14.60 -10.99
N LEU A 4 -4.76 13.27 -10.92
CA LEU A 4 -5.94 12.48 -11.26
C LEU A 4 -7.01 12.55 -10.17
N LEU A 5 -6.60 12.51 -8.89
CA LEU A 5 -7.54 12.71 -7.79
C LEU A 5 -8.18 14.10 -7.85
N SER A 6 -7.39 15.16 -8.12
CA SER A 6 -7.94 16.51 -8.28
C SER A 6 -8.90 16.63 -9.46
N ALA A 7 -8.68 15.88 -10.55
CA ALA A 7 -9.59 15.84 -11.68
C ALA A 7 -10.92 15.13 -11.38
N LEU A 8 -10.92 14.18 -10.46
CA LEU A 8 -12.13 13.44 -10.03
C LEU A 8 -12.96 14.19 -8.98
N ILE A 9 -12.34 15.13 -8.25
CA ILE A 9 -13.03 15.92 -7.22
C ILE A 9 -13.62 17.17 -7.88
N ALA A 10 -14.86 17.05 -8.35
CA ALA A 10 -15.57 18.16 -9.01
C ALA A 10 -16.27 19.11 -8.00
N ASN A 11 -16.62 18.60 -6.84
CA ASN A 11 -17.34 19.33 -5.79
C ASN A 11 -17.12 18.65 -4.41
N PRO A 12 -17.54 19.28 -3.29
CA PRO A 12 -17.37 18.70 -1.95
C PRO A 12 -18.15 17.41 -1.67
N LYS A 13 -18.99 16.95 -2.58
CA LYS A 13 -19.69 15.65 -2.49
C LYS A 13 -18.96 14.54 -3.24
N SER A 14 -17.94 14.88 -4.02
CA SER A 14 -17.17 13.89 -4.78
C SER A 14 -16.41 12.95 -3.84
N GLY A 15 -16.76 11.67 -3.86
CA GLY A 15 -16.22 10.63 -2.99
C GLY A 15 -15.27 9.70 -3.71
N ILE A 16 -14.18 9.32 -3.05
CA ILE A 16 -13.23 8.31 -3.52
C ILE A 16 -13.15 7.20 -2.48
N LEU A 17 -13.44 5.97 -2.90
CA LEU A 17 -13.29 4.79 -2.04
C LEU A 17 -11.80 4.50 -1.82
N ILE A 18 -11.42 4.37 -0.55
CA ILE A 18 -10.04 4.11 -0.13
C ILE A 18 -9.98 2.93 0.84
N PRO A 19 -9.01 2.00 0.68
CA PRO A 19 -8.84 0.89 1.62
C PRO A 19 -8.38 1.39 2.99
N ILE A 20 -8.78 0.70 4.05
CA ILE A 20 -8.26 0.91 5.39
C ILE A 20 -7.70 -0.43 5.90
N PRO A 21 -6.40 -0.48 6.25
CA PRO A 21 -5.37 0.59 6.22
C PRO A 21 -4.91 0.96 4.81
N GLN A 22 -4.40 2.19 4.65
CA GLN A 22 -4.04 2.73 3.33
C GLN A 22 -2.82 3.67 3.37
N TYR A 23 -2.22 3.90 2.20
CA TYR A 23 -1.15 4.88 2.03
C TYR A 23 -1.68 6.32 2.19
N PRO A 24 -1.16 7.13 3.16
CA PRO A 24 -1.76 8.41 3.56
C PRO A 24 -1.86 9.49 2.46
N LEU A 25 -1.22 9.29 1.31
CA LEU A 25 -1.32 10.23 0.18
C LEU A 25 -2.77 10.43 -0.27
N TYR A 26 -3.59 9.37 -0.25
CA TYR A 26 -4.98 9.44 -0.70
C TYR A 26 -5.79 10.36 0.20
N THR A 27 -5.79 10.13 1.51
CA THR A 27 -6.50 10.99 2.47
C THR A 27 -5.98 12.42 2.47
N ALA A 28 -4.65 12.62 2.42
CA ALA A 28 -4.06 13.95 2.37
C ALA A 28 -4.45 14.72 1.09
N THR A 29 -4.49 14.03 -0.07
CA THR A 29 -4.90 14.67 -1.32
C THR A 29 -6.39 15.02 -1.31
N LEU A 30 -7.24 14.12 -0.79
CA LEU A 30 -8.68 14.39 -0.67
C LEU A 30 -8.93 15.59 0.24
N ALA A 31 -8.27 15.67 1.38
CA ALA A 31 -8.38 16.82 2.30
C ALA A 31 -7.92 18.13 1.63
N ALA A 32 -6.82 18.11 0.87
CA ALA A 32 -6.33 19.29 0.15
C ALA A 32 -7.26 19.80 -0.95
N HIS A 33 -8.10 18.92 -1.51
CA HIS A 33 -9.04 19.26 -2.59
C HIS A 33 -10.50 19.23 -2.16
N THR A 34 -10.79 19.17 -0.85
CA THR A 34 -12.16 19.12 -0.28
C THR A 34 -13.01 17.93 -0.76
N GLY A 35 -12.37 16.85 -1.21
CA GLY A 35 -13.05 15.61 -1.57
C GLY A 35 -13.33 14.73 -0.34
N VAL A 36 -14.27 13.79 -0.50
CA VAL A 36 -14.67 12.86 0.56
C VAL A 36 -13.93 11.53 0.41
N GLY A 37 -13.26 11.07 1.46
CA GLY A 37 -12.76 9.69 1.53
C GLY A 37 -13.87 8.75 2.00
N ILE A 38 -14.17 7.72 1.21
CA ILE A 38 -15.13 6.67 1.56
C ILE A 38 -14.31 5.45 2.00
N PRO A 39 -14.16 5.19 3.31
CA PRO A 39 -13.34 4.09 3.78
C PRO A 39 -14.04 2.74 3.58
N TYR A 40 -13.30 1.74 3.10
CA TYR A 40 -13.67 0.33 3.18
C TYR A 40 -12.54 -0.45 3.86
N HIS A 41 -12.88 -1.38 4.75
CA HIS A 41 -11.88 -2.06 5.57
C HIS A 41 -11.40 -3.34 4.91
N LEU A 42 -10.07 -3.54 4.92
CA LEU A 42 -9.46 -4.82 4.59
C LEU A 42 -9.65 -5.79 5.76
N ASP A 43 -9.84 -7.07 5.45
CA ASP A 43 -10.06 -8.11 6.46
C ASP A 43 -8.73 -8.70 6.94
N GLU A 44 -8.27 -8.27 8.12
CA GLU A 44 -7.03 -8.79 8.72
C GLU A 44 -7.13 -10.29 9.01
N GLY A 45 -8.31 -10.78 9.43
CA GLY A 45 -8.53 -12.21 9.73
C GLY A 45 -8.42 -13.11 8.50
N ALA A 46 -8.51 -12.53 7.30
CA ALA A 46 -8.31 -13.17 6.01
C ALA A 46 -7.08 -12.63 5.28
N ASP A 47 -5.96 -12.42 6.00
CA ASP A 47 -4.68 -11.94 5.46
C ASP A 47 -4.78 -10.60 4.70
N TRP A 48 -5.59 -9.68 5.23
CA TRP A 48 -5.86 -8.37 4.64
C TRP A 48 -6.60 -8.43 3.29
N ALA A 49 -7.48 -9.40 3.15
CA ALA A 49 -8.27 -9.57 1.93
C ALA A 49 -9.16 -8.35 1.64
N THR A 50 -9.30 -8.04 0.36
CA THR A 50 -10.28 -7.07 -0.14
C THR A 50 -11.63 -7.75 -0.31
N SER A 51 -12.69 -7.19 0.29
CA SER A 51 -14.04 -7.72 0.25
C SER A 51 -14.95 -6.87 -0.63
N ALA A 52 -15.50 -7.44 -1.72
CA ALA A 52 -16.46 -6.75 -2.56
C ALA A 52 -17.75 -6.36 -1.81
N PRO A 53 -18.32 -7.20 -0.93
CA PRO A 53 -19.45 -6.80 -0.09
C PRO A 53 -19.15 -5.60 0.83
N GLU A 54 -17.94 -5.52 1.39
CA GLU A 54 -17.52 -4.38 2.22
C GLU A 54 -17.45 -3.09 1.39
N ILE A 55 -16.92 -3.18 0.16
CA ILE A 55 -16.88 -2.04 -0.76
C ILE A 55 -18.30 -1.58 -1.11
N GLU A 56 -19.23 -2.50 -1.38
CA GLU A 56 -20.63 -2.15 -1.68
C GLU A 56 -21.33 -1.50 -0.49
N ALA A 57 -21.16 -2.05 0.70
CA ALA A 57 -21.72 -1.44 1.92
C ALA A 57 -21.19 -0.02 2.16
N ALA A 58 -19.90 0.22 1.89
CA ALA A 58 -19.30 1.54 1.98
C ALA A 58 -19.89 2.52 0.96
N ILE A 59 -20.16 2.05 -0.28
CA ILE A 59 -20.83 2.84 -1.32
C ILE A 59 -22.25 3.21 -0.90
N GLU A 60 -23.05 2.23 -0.47
CA GLU A 60 -24.44 2.43 -0.05
C GLU A 60 -24.53 3.44 1.10
N LYS A 61 -23.67 3.30 2.11
CA LYS A 61 -23.59 4.25 3.22
C LYS A 61 -23.26 5.66 2.74
N ALA A 62 -22.23 5.81 1.91
CA ALA A 62 -21.81 7.10 1.39
C ALA A 62 -22.91 7.79 0.56
N VAL A 63 -23.61 7.02 -0.29
CA VAL A 63 -24.75 7.54 -1.07
C VAL A 63 -25.90 7.99 -0.17
N ALA A 64 -26.22 7.23 0.89
CA ALA A 64 -27.24 7.61 1.87
C ALA A 64 -26.87 8.91 2.62
N GLU A 65 -25.58 9.21 2.78
CA GLU A 65 -25.05 10.45 3.36
C GLU A 65 -24.93 11.59 2.33
N GLY A 66 -25.35 11.36 1.08
CA GLY A 66 -25.34 12.36 0.00
C GLY A 66 -23.99 12.56 -0.67
N VAL A 67 -23.05 11.64 -0.47
CA VAL A 67 -21.76 11.59 -1.16
C VAL A 67 -21.94 10.94 -2.53
N GLU A 68 -21.18 11.40 -3.52
CA GLU A 68 -21.17 10.89 -4.89
C GLU A 68 -19.90 10.06 -5.14
N PRO A 69 -19.91 8.72 -5.04
CA PRO A 69 -18.74 7.89 -5.34
C PRO A 69 -18.31 8.07 -6.79
N LYS A 70 -17.02 8.39 -7.02
CA LYS A 70 -16.45 8.63 -8.36
C LYS A 70 -15.41 7.58 -8.75
N ALA A 71 -14.65 7.09 -7.79
CA ALA A 71 -13.57 6.13 -8.05
C ALA A 71 -13.35 5.20 -6.87
N LEU A 72 -12.74 4.06 -7.16
CA LEU A 72 -12.27 3.07 -6.19
C LEU A 72 -10.75 2.93 -6.31
N VAL A 73 -10.05 3.09 -5.20
CA VAL A 73 -8.60 2.87 -5.11
C VAL A 73 -8.34 1.43 -4.68
N ILE A 74 -7.50 0.72 -5.42
CA ILE A 74 -6.91 -0.56 -5.03
C ILE A 74 -5.39 -0.41 -5.02
N ILE A 75 -4.74 -0.83 -3.95
CA ILE A 75 -3.27 -0.88 -3.84
C ILE A 75 -2.86 -2.34 -3.88
N ASN A 76 -2.24 -2.79 -4.98
CA ASN A 76 -1.89 -4.19 -5.19
C ASN A 76 -0.48 -4.37 -5.79
N PRO A 77 0.49 -4.95 -5.07
CA PRO A 77 0.48 -5.35 -3.66
C PRO A 77 0.25 -4.21 -2.66
N GLY A 78 -0.32 -4.53 -1.50
CA GLY A 78 -0.81 -3.57 -0.51
C GLY A 78 0.29 -2.78 0.23
N ASN A 79 0.01 -1.53 0.56
CA ASN A 79 0.75 -0.73 1.51
C ASN A 79 -0.26 -0.18 2.54
N PRO A 80 -0.17 -0.57 3.83
CA PRO A 80 1.00 -1.16 4.51
C PRO A 80 1.02 -2.70 4.61
N THR A 81 0.01 -3.43 4.15
CA THR A 81 -0.27 -4.82 4.50
C THR A 81 0.58 -5.85 3.75
N GLY A 82 1.06 -5.52 2.55
CA GLY A 82 1.77 -6.43 1.68
C GLY A 82 0.89 -7.50 1.00
N ALA A 83 -0.43 -7.46 1.19
CA ALA A 83 -1.37 -8.39 0.57
C ALA A 83 -1.30 -8.32 -0.97
N VAL A 84 -1.52 -9.46 -1.61
CA VAL A 84 -1.59 -9.59 -3.08
C VAL A 84 -2.95 -10.19 -3.44
N LEU A 85 -3.70 -9.50 -4.28
CA LEU A 85 -5.03 -9.94 -4.69
C LEU A 85 -4.96 -11.09 -5.70
N ASP A 86 -5.81 -12.09 -5.53
CA ASP A 86 -6.07 -13.10 -6.54
C ASP A 86 -7.02 -12.60 -7.64
N GLU A 87 -7.00 -13.26 -8.81
CA GLU A 87 -7.80 -12.85 -9.96
C GLU A 87 -9.31 -12.92 -9.68
N ALA A 88 -9.78 -13.84 -8.84
CA ALA A 88 -11.20 -13.95 -8.50
C ALA A 88 -11.69 -12.77 -7.65
N THR A 89 -10.87 -12.31 -6.71
CA THR A 89 -11.14 -11.10 -5.93
C THR A 89 -11.08 -9.85 -6.82
N MET A 90 -10.08 -9.77 -7.71
CA MET A 90 -9.96 -8.66 -8.66
C MET A 90 -11.16 -8.59 -9.60
N GLU A 91 -11.69 -9.72 -10.09
CA GLU A 91 -12.91 -9.76 -10.91
C GLU A 91 -14.11 -9.19 -10.14
N LYS A 92 -14.32 -9.59 -8.89
CA LYS A 92 -15.39 -9.03 -8.05
C LYS A 92 -15.27 -7.51 -7.92
N VAL A 93 -14.06 -7.00 -7.72
CA VAL A 93 -13.78 -5.55 -7.66
C VAL A 93 -14.17 -4.86 -8.98
N VAL A 94 -13.78 -5.43 -10.13
CA VAL A 94 -14.15 -4.90 -11.45
C VAL A 94 -15.67 -4.86 -11.60
N ARG A 95 -16.40 -5.93 -11.19
CA ARG A 95 -17.87 -5.95 -11.26
C ARG A 95 -18.54 -4.92 -10.34
N VAL A 96 -17.94 -4.60 -9.18
CA VAL A 96 -18.40 -3.47 -8.35
C VAL A 96 -18.25 -2.16 -9.12
N CYS A 97 -17.08 -1.90 -9.73
CA CYS A 97 -16.85 -0.71 -10.51
C CYS A 97 -17.83 -0.57 -11.69
N GLU A 98 -18.17 -1.67 -12.38
CA GLU A 98 -19.17 -1.70 -13.44
C GLU A 98 -20.56 -1.27 -12.94
N ARG A 99 -21.04 -1.92 -11.85
CA ARG A 99 -22.37 -1.65 -11.30
C ARG A 99 -22.56 -0.20 -10.83
N HIS A 100 -21.50 0.36 -10.23
CA HIS A 100 -21.56 1.70 -9.64
C HIS A 100 -20.93 2.79 -10.51
N ASN A 101 -20.55 2.46 -11.75
CA ASN A 101 -19.94 3.38 -12.71
C ASN A 101 -18.73 4.14 -12.13
N LEU A 102 -17.82 3.40 -11.48
CA LEU A 102 -16.63 3.94 -10.83
C LEU A 102 -15.39 3.85 -11.72
N VAL A 103 -14.53 4.86 -11.64
CA VAL A 103 -13.17 4.76 -12.17
C VAL A 103 -12.32 3.89 -11.23
N LEU A 104 -11.68 2.85 -11.77
CA LEU A 104 -10.75 2.02 -11.01
C LEU A 104 -9.34 2.65 -11.01
N LEU A 105 -8.84 2.98 -9.84
CA LEU A 105 -7.49 3.50 -9.62
C LEU A 105 -6.61 2.39 -9.07
N ALA A 106 -5.82 1.74 -9.92
CA ALA A 106 -4.97 0.62 -9.58
C ALA A 106 -3.54 1.10 -9.25
N ASP A 107 -3.22 1.17 -7.96
CA ASP A 107 -1.87 1.48 -7.50
C ASP A 107 -1.03 0.19 -7.49
N GLU A 108 -0.29 -0.04 -8.58
CA GLU A 108 0.46 -1.26 -8.83
C GLU A 108 1.99 -1.05 -8.67
N VAL A 109 2.38 -0.05 -7.85
CA VAL A 109 3.80 0.33 -7.70
C VAL A 109 4.68 -0.79 -7.14
N TYR A 110 4.11 -1.78 -6.48
CA TYR A 110 4.81 -2.95 -5.91
C TYR A 110 4.72 -4.20 -6.78
N GLN A 111 4.26 -4.13 -8.02
CA GLN A 111 4.02 -5.29 -8.90
C GLN A 111 5.24 -6.23 -9.06
N SER A 112 6.46 -5.72 -8.93
CA SER A 112 7.69 -6.52 -8.98
C SER A 112 8.15 -7.04 -7.60
N ASN A 113 7.59 -6.51 -6.50
CA ASN A 113 7.94 -6.89 -5.13
C ASN A 113 7.03 -8.03 -4.66
N LEU A 114 7.32 -9.24 -5.11
CA LEU A 114 6.59 -10.46 -4.74
C LEU A 114 7.55 -11.42 -4.05
N HIS A 115 7.18 -11.83 -2.84
CA HIS A 115 7.94 -12.75 -2.00
C HIS A 115 7.50 -14.19 -2.16
N GLN A 116 6.22 -14.40 -2.53
CA GLN A 116 5.58 -15.71 -2.65
C GLN A 116 4.99 -15.90 -4.05
N ARG A 117 5.80 -15.70 -5.10
CA ARG A 117 5.37 -15.67 -6.51
C ARG A 117 4.59 -16.92 -6.98
N ALA A 118 4.89 -18.07 -6.42
CA ALA A 118 4.24 -19.33 -6.84
C ALA A 118 2.79 -19.42 -6.34
N SER A 119 2.52 -18.97 -5.12
CA SER A 119 1.19 -18.99 -4.50
C SER A 119 0.40 -17.69 -4.70
N HIS A 120 1.11 -16.57 -4.85
CA HIS A 120 0.53 -15.23 -5.03
C HIS A 120 1.13 -14.54 -6.26
N PRO A 121 0.81 -15.00 -7.48
CA PRO A 121 1.26 -14.36 -8.71
C PRO A 121 0.59 -13.00 -8.86
N PHE A 122 1.33 -12.03 -9.38
CA PHE A 122 0.75 -10.73 -9.71
C PHE A 122 0.04 -10.77 -11.07
N THR A 123 -1.19 -10.30 -11.09
CA THR A 123 -1.92 -9.94 -12.32
C THR A 123 -2.28 -8.46 -12.26
N SER A 124 -2.04 -7.72 -13.36
CA SER A 124 -2.45 -6.32 -13.45
C SER A 124 -3.95 -6.19 -13.71
N PHE A 125 -4.59 -5.16 -13.19
CA PHE A 125 -5.99 -4.87 -13.50
C PHE A 125 -6.21 -4.64 -14.99
N LYS A 126 -5.24 -4.06 -15.69
CA LYS A 126 -5.34 -3.88 -17.16
C LYS A 126 -5.44 -5.22 -17.90
N LYS A 127 -4.64 -6.23 -17.51
CA LYS A 127 -4.74 -7.57 -18.10
C LYS A 127 -6.11 -8.17 -17.83
N LEU A 128 -6.61 -8.04 -16.60
CA LEU A 128 -7.89 -8.59 -16.19
C LEU A 128 -9.07 -7.95 -16.91
N ILE A 129 -9.18 -6.61 -16.94
CA ILE A 129 -10.30 -5.94 -17.62
C ILE A 129 -10.36 -6.27 -19.10
N ARG A 130 -9.21 -6.46 -19.75
CA ARG A 130 -9.16 -6.91 -21.15
C ARG A 130 -9.60 -8.37 -21.31
N ALA A 131 -9.23 -9.26 -20.39
CA ALA A 131 -9.67 -10.66 -20.42
C ALA A 131 -11.17 -10.79 -20.18
N LEU A 132 -11.77 -9.89 -19.39
CA LEU A 132 -13.20 -9.84 -19.09
C LEU A 132 -14.02 -9.04 -20.13
N ASP A 133 -13.38 -8.42 -21.12
CA ASP A 133 -13.99 -7.43 -22.03
C ASP A 133 -14.78 -6.35 -21.27
N SER A 134 -14.25 -5.94 -20.11
CA SER A 134 -14.90 -5.00 -19.19
C SER A 134 -14.72 -3.55 -19.66
N PRO A 135 -15.79 -2.72 -19.67
CA PRO A 135 -15.73 -1.31 -20.05
C PRO A 135 -15.23 -0.40 -18.92
N VAL A 136 -14.88 -0.93 -17.74
CA VAL A 136 -14.47 -0.13 -16.57
C VAL A 136 -13.33 0.83 -16.94
N PRO A 137 -13.50 2.15 -16.69
CA PRO A 137 -12.41 3.10 -16.82
C PRO A 137 -11.33 2.79 -15.79
N LEU A 138 -10.10 2.57 -16.26
CA LEU A 138 -8.97 2.19 -15.42
C LEU A 138 -7.84 3.20 -15.53
N VAL A 139 -7.24 3.55 -14.39
CA VAL A 139 -5.94 4.21 -14.33
C VAL A 139 -4.99 3.36 -13.50
N SER A 140 -3.96 2.81 -14.13
CA SER A 140 -2.89 2.07 -13.46
C SER A 140 -1.70 2.97 -13.17
N PHE A 141 -1.17 2.92 -11.94
CA PHE A 141 0.00 3.69 -11.52
C PHE A 141 1.22 2.82 -11.35
N HIS A 142 2.36 3.32 -11.78
CA HIS A 142 3.66 2.71 -11.51
C HIS A 142 4.76 3.74 -11.28
N SER A 143 5.84 3.33 -10.58
CA SER A 143 6.92 4.24 -10.19
C SER A 143 8.23 3.48 -9.99
N ILE A 144 9.37 4.13 -10.29
CA ILE A 144 10.70 3.62 -9.96
C ILE A 144 11.06 3.80 -8.48
N SER A 145 10.20 4.45 -7.69
CA SER A 145 10.43 4.63 -6.25
C SER A 145 10.42 3.31 -5.48
N LYS A 146 9.89 2.27 -6.08
CA LYS A 146 9.73 0.93 -5.53
C LYS A 146 10.38 -0.11 -6.46
N GLY A 147 9.98 -1.36 -6.37
CA GLY A 147 10.61 -2.42 -7.13
C GLY A 147 11.92 -2.89 -6.48
N VAL A 148 12.76 -3.57 -7.26
CA VAL A 148 14.01 -4.18 -6.78
C VAL A 148 15.06 -3.12 -6.42
N THR A 149 15.12 -2.05 -7.22
CA THR A 149 16.17 -1.02 -7.11
C THR A 149 15.82 0.11 -6.15
N GLY A 150 14.52 0.43 -5.99
CA GLY A 150 14.06 1.45 -5.05
C GLY A 150 14.61 2.85 -5.31
N GLU A 151 14.58 3.33 -6.54
CA GLU A 151 15.19 4.59 -6.99
C GLU A 151 14.32 5.83 -6.72
N CYS A 152 13.74 5.96 -5.50
CA CYS A 152 12.76 7.00 -5.20
C CYS A 152 13.32 8.43 -5.31
N GLY A 153 14.63 8.63 -5.14
CA GLY A 153 15.31 9.92 -5.31
C GLY A 153 15.36 10.44 -6.74
N ARG A 154 15.19 9.58 -7.74
CA ARG A 154 15.18 9.97 -9.17
C ARG A 154 13.86 10.57 -9.62
N ARG A 155 12.78 10.44 -8.83
CA ARG A 155 11.47 11.06 -9.07
C ARG A 155 10.85 10.67 -10.42
N GLY A 156 10.79 9.38 -10.72
CA GLY A 156 10.19 8.84 -11.95
C GLY A 156 8.94 8.00 -11.68
N GLY A 157 7.97 8.08 -12.60
CA GLY A 157 6.76 7.27 -12.56
C GLY A 157 5.83 7.65 -13.71
N TYR A 158 4.83 6.82 -13.93
CA TYR A 158 3.81 7.04 -14.95
C TYR A 158 2.47 6.50 -14.50
N TYR A 159 1.44 6.90 -15.20
CA TYR A 159 0.15 6.25 -15.15
C TYR A 159 -0.30 5.89 -16.57
N GLU A 160 -1.10 4.85 -16.66
CA GLU A 160 -1.69 4.38 -17.90
C GLU A 160 -3.20 4.41 -17.79
N CYS A 161 -3.86 4.97 -18.81
CA CYS A 161 -5.30 5.05 -18.91
C CYS A 161 -5.83 3.96 -19.86
N ALA A 162 -6.88 3.25 -19.46
CA ALA A 162 -7.62 2.33 -20.31
C ALA A 162 -9.13 2.62 -20.20
N ASN A 163 -9.88 2.47 -21.30
CA ASN A 163 -11.32 2.73 -21.38
C ASN A 163 -11.71 4.16 -20.94
N ILE A 164 -10.84 5.13 -21.14
CA ILE A 164 -11.08 6.54 -20.84
C ILE A 164 -11.24 7.28 -22.18
N ASN A 165 -12.26 8.11 -22.29
CA ASN A 165 -12.57 8.90 -23.48
C ASN A 165 -11.42 9.85 -23.84
N ASP A 166 -11.15 10.03 -25.14
CA ASP A 166 -10.08 10.87 -25.66
C ASP A 166 -10.19 12.34 -25.20
N ASP A 167 -11.40 12.88 -25.05
CA ASP A 167 -11.62 14.24 -24.55
C ASP A 167 -11.11 14.38 -23.10
N ILE A 168 -11.33 13.35 -22.27
CA ILE A 168 -10.80 13.31 -20.89
C ILE A 168 -9.28 13.19 -20.90
N ILE A 169 -8.72 12.36 -21.78
CA ILE A 169 -7.25 12.26 -21.97
C ILE A 169 -6.68 13.62 -22.36
N ALA A 170 -7.30 14.33 -23.30
CA ALA A 170 -6.86 15.67 -23.72
C ALA A 170 -6.91 16.67 -22.56
N LEU A 171 -7.94 16.59 -21.70
CA LEU A 171 -8.03 17.41 -20.49
C LEU A 171 -6.89 17.09 -19.49
N LEU A 172 -6.60 15.81 -19.26
CA LEU A 172 -5.49 15.39 -18.40
C LEU A 172 -4.14 15.88 -18.93
N TYR A 173 -3.91 15.86 -20.25
CA TYR A 173 -2.73 16.46 -20.88
C TYR A 173 -2.66 17.97 -20.62
N LYS A 174 -3.76 18.67 -20.75
CA LYS A 174 -3.83 20.12 -20.47
C LYS A 174 -3.52 20.41 -19.00
N MET A 175 -4.05 19.64 -18.07
CA MET A 175 -3.73 19.77 -16.64
C MET A 175 -2.25 19.47 -16.36
N ALA A 176 -1.70 18.41 -16.96
CA ALA A 176 -0.30 18.04 -16.81
C ALA A 176 0.66 19.09 -17.39
N SER A 177 0.23 19.85 -18.40
CA SER A 177 1.05 20.89 -19.04
C SER A 177 1.36 22.09 -18.14
N VAL A 178 0.67 22.22 -17.00
CA VAL A 178 0.96 23.25 -15.97
C VAL A 178 2.26 22.94 -15.23
N THR A 179 2.62 21.67 -15.09
CA THR A 179 3.84 21.20 -14.44
C THR A 179 4.74 20.48 -15.44
N LEU A 180 5.33 21.22 -16.35
CA LEU A 180 6.18 20.71 -17.43
C LEU A 180 7.52 20.15 -16.92
N CYS A 181 8.16 19.35 -17.78
CA CYS A 181 9.53 18.88 -17.64
C CYS A 181 9.77 17.96 -16.43
N PRO A 182 9.27 16.72 -16.48
CA PRO A 182 9.65 15.73 -15.46
C PRO A 182 11.17 15.54 -15.46
N PRO A 183 11.79 15.23 -14.28
CA PRO A 183 13.25 15.10 -14.17
C PRO A 183 13.83 14.09 -15.16
N LEU A 184 14.89 14.44 -15.86
CA LEU A 184 15.54 13.55 -16.84
C LEU A 184 16.03 12.26 -16.20
N SER A 185 16.59 12.33 -14.98
CA SER A 185 16.99 11.16 -14.20
C SER A 185 15.83 10.21 -13.90
N GLY A 186 14.64 10.77 -13.66
CA GLY A 186 13.40 10.00 -13.48
C GLY A 186 12.97 9.31 -14.77
N GLN A 187 13.01 10.00 -15.91
CA GLN A 187 12.66 9.44 -17.22
C GLN A 187 13.59 8.29 -17.60
N ILE A 188 14.91 8.47 -17.45
CA ILE A 188 15.92 7.43 -17.71
C ILE A 188 15.65 6.22 -16.80
N GLY A 189 15.41 6.44 -15.51
CA GLY A 189 15.12 5.36 -14.57
C GLY A 189 13.85 4.58 -14.92
N VAL A 190 12.78 5.28 -15.34
CA VAL A 190 11.55 4.62 -15.84
C VAL A 190 11.85 3.79 -17.08
N ASP A 191 12.61 4.34 -18.03
CA ASP A 191 12.99 3.63 -19.24
C ASP A 191 13.75 2.33 -18.96
N CYS A 192 14.75 2.39 -18.08
CA CYS A 192 15.49 1.21 -17.64
C CYS A 192 14.59 0.17 -16.94
N MET A 193 13.61 0.61 -16.16
CA MET A 193 12.69 -0.27 -15.45
C MET A 193 11.74 -1.00 -16.40
N VAL A 194 11.17 -0.30 -17.39
CA VAL A 194 10.19 -0.88 -18.31
C VAL A 194 10.83 -1.62 -19.49
N ARG A 195 12.11 -1.40 -19.72
CA ARG A 195 12.92 -2.07 -20.74
C ARG A 195 14.18 -2.70 -20.13
N PRO A 196 14.02 -3.67 -19.21
CA PRO A 196 15.18 -4.34 -18.61
C PRO A 196 15.93 -5.15 -19.68
N PRO A 197 17.20 -5.53 -19.44
CA PRO A 197 17.96 -6.41 -20.30
C PRO A 197 17.20 -7.70 -20.63
N ARG A 198 17.34 -8.19 -21.86
CA ARG A 198 16.67 -9.39 -22.38
C ARG A 198 17.70 -10.50 -22.67
N PRO A 199 17.26 -11.76 -22.75
CA PRO A 199 18.14 -12.84 -23.19
C PRO A 199 18.84 -12.48 -24.51
N GLY A 200 20.18 -12.54 -24.52
CA GLY A 200 21.03 -12.14 -25.64
C GLY A 200 21.70 -10.78 -25.43
N ASP A 201 21.23 -9.92 -24.55
CA ASP A 201 21.93 -8.68 -24.23
C ASP A 201 23.17 -8.96 -23.36
N PRO A 202 24.30 -8.26 -23.55
CA PRO A 202 25.52 -8.48 -22.79
C PRO A 202 25.36 -8.36 -21.29
N SER A 203 24.46 -7.49 -20.82
CA SER A 203 24.19 -7.26 -19.40
C SER A 203 23.13 -8.19 -18.80
N TYR A 204 22.43 -9.00 -19.60
CA TYR A 204 21.29 -9.79 -19.13
C TYR A 204 21.62 -10.74 -17.98
N GLN A 205 22.71 -11.48 -18.10
CA GLN A 205 23.08 -12.49 -17.08
C GLN A 205 23.40 -11.84 -15.72
N LEU A 206 24.15 -10.75 -15.74
CA LEU A 206 24.48 -10.00 -14.52
C LEU A 206 23.19 -9.42 -13.90
N TRP A 207 22.41 -8.69 -14.66
CA TRP A 207 21.14 -8.10 -14.22
C TRP A 207 20.21 -9.15 -13.62
N LYS A 208 20.05 -10.30 -14.28
CA LYS A 208 19.20 -11.38 -13.80
C LYS A 208 19.69 -11.93 -12.46
N THR A 209 20.99 -12.19 -12.34
CA THR A 209 21.59 -12.72 -11.11
C THR A 209 21.40 -11.77 -9.94
N GLU A 210 21.68 -10.48 -10.12
CA GLU A 210 21.53 -9.47 -9.07
C GLU A 210 20.06 -9.27 -8.67
N THR A 211 19.16 -9.24 -9.65
CA THR A 211 17.72 -9.10 -9.42
C THR A 211 17.14 -10.30 -8.66
N ASP A 212 17.48 -11.52 -9.09
CA ASP A 212 17.02 -12.75 -8.43
C ASP A 212 17.56 -12.85 -6.99
N ALA A 213 18.82 -12.49 -6.78
CA ALA A 213 19.43 -12.47 -5.45
C ALA A 213 18.76 -11.47 -4.52
N THR A 214 18.43 -10.28 -5.03
CA THR A 214 17.72 -9.24 -4.27
C THR A 214 16.31 -9.71 -3.88
N HIS A 215 15.56 -10.29 -4.82
CA HIS A 215 14.23 -10.85 -4.53
C HIS A 215 14.28 -11.97 -3.48
N ALA A 216 15.23 -12.90 -3.63
CA ALA A 216 15.40 -14.00 -2.67
C ALA A 216 15.75 -13.47 -1.27
N ALA A 217 16.64 -12.48 -1.18
CA ALA A 217 17.02 -11.87 0.10
C ALA A 217 15.83 -11.14 0.76
N LEU A 218 15.03 -10.40 0.00
CA LEU A 218 13.82 -9.71 0.50
C LEU A 218 12.78 -10.73 1.00
N ALA A 219 12.51 -11.77 0.24
CA ALA A 219 11.58 -12.83 0.63
C ALA A 219 12.01 -13.53 1.94
N GLN A 220 13.30 -13.85 2.06
CA GLN A 220 13.85 -14.48 3.27
C GLN A 220 13.76 -13.55 4.49
N ARG A 221 14.09 -12.26 4.33
CA ARG A 221 13.98 -11.27 5.42
C ARG A 221 12.55 -11.11 5.89
N THR A 222 11.60 -10.97 4.96
CA THR A 222 10.17 -10.84 5.26
C THR A 222 9.69 -12.03 6.08
N LYS A 223 10.02 -13.26 5.65
CA LYS A 223 9.66 -14.48 6.35
C LYS A 223 10.25 -14.53 7.76
N THR A 224 11.57 -14.35 7.90
CA THR A 224 12.27 -14.37 9.19
C THR A 224 11.69 -13.33 10.16
N MET A 225 11.44 -12.12 9.68
CA MET A 225 10.84 -11.07 10.51
C MET A 225 9.43 -11.42 10.96
N ALA A 226 8.58 -11.91 10.07
CA ALA A 226 7.21 -12.29 10.42
C ALA A 226 7.18 -13.44 11.44
N GLU A 227 8.01 -14.47 11.26
CA GLU A 227 8.13 -15.58 12.20
C GLU A 227 8.56 -15.11 13.60
N ARG A 228 9.55 -14.24 13.69
CA ARG A 228 10.05 -13.72 14.97
C ARG A 228 9.06 -12.78 15.64
N LEU A 229 8.40 -11.90 14.88
CA LEU A 229 7.33 -11.04 15.42
C LEU A 229 6.19 -11.87 16.00
N ASN A 230 5.77 -12.94 15.34
CA ASN A 230 4.72 -13.84 15.83
C ASN A 230 5.14 -14.63 17.10
N SER A 231 6.42 -14.68 17.45
CA SER A 231 6.87 -15.28 18.72
C SER A 231 6.74 -14.35 19.92
N LEU A 232 6.46 -13.06 19.69
CA LEU A 232 6.31 -12.05 20.74
C LEU A 232 4.91 -12.10 21.39
N PRO A 233 4.80 -11.93 22.70
CA PRO A 233 3.50 -11.91 23.39
C PRO A 233 2.64 -10.75 22.90
N GLY A 234 1.41 -11.05 22.48
CA GLY A 234 0.46 -10.03 22.01
C GLY A 234 0.74 -9.46 20.63
N VAL A 235 1.68 -10.00 19.87
CA VAL A 235 1.95 -9.62 18.47
C VAL A 235 1.43 -10.67 17.51
N SER A 236 0.78 -10.24 16.45
CA SER A 236 0.41 -11.08 15.31
C SER A 236 0.80 -10.38 14.01
N CYS A 237 1.39 -11.11 13.07
CA CYS A 237 1.90 -10.57 11.83
C CYS A 237 1.68 -11.54 10.69
N VAL A 238 1.00 -11.09 9.64
CA VAL A 238 0.89 -11.84 8.39
C VAL A 238 2.26 -11.87 7.70
N ASN A 239 2.67 -13.03 7.20
CA ASN A 239 3.84 -13.14 6.33
C ASN A 239 3.49 -12.58 4.96
N SER A 240 3.72 -11.30 4.76
CA SER A 240 3.33 -10.53 3.58
C SER A 240 3.80 -11.19 2.28
N PRO A 241 2.90 -11.53 1.34
CA PRO A 241 3.27 -12.11 0.06
C PRO A 241 3.93 -11.13 -0.91
N GLY A 242 3.81 -9.82 -0.66
CA GLY A 242 4.36 -8.77 -1.53
C GLY A 242 4.73 -7.47 -0.82
N ALA A 243 4.99 -6.44 -1.62
CA ALA A 243 5.46 -5.11 -1.23
C ALA A 243 6.83 -5.13 -0.50
N LEU A 244 7.05 -4.24 0.46
CA LEU A 244 8.33 -4.06 1.18
C LEU A 244 8.12 -3.96 2.69
N TYR A 245 6.93 -4.34 3.18
CA TYR A 245 6.46 -4.06 4.53
C TYR A 245 5.91 -5.29 5.22
N LEU A 246 6.01 -5.25 6.56
CA LEU A 246 5.17 -6.00 7.47
C LEU A 246 4.31 -5.01 8.26
N PHE A 247 3.10 -5.45 8.62
CA PHE A 247 2.13 -4.65 9.34
C PHE A 247 1.59 -5.46 10.53
N PRO A 248 2.44 -5.69 11.57
CA PRO A 248 2.04 -6.44 12.74
C PRO A 248 1.00 -5.69 13.57
N ARG A 249 0.02 -6.44 14.07
CA ARG A 249 -0.88 -6.02 15.12
C ARG A 249 -0.22 -6.23 16.47
N ILE A 250 -0.40 -5.28 17.38
CA ILE A 250 0.05 -5.36 18.76
C ILE A 250 -1.12 -5.20 19.71
N ARG A 251 -1.21 -6.07 20.70
CA ARG A 251 -2.06 -5.83 21.86
C ARG A 251 -1.24 -5.09 22.91
N LEU A 252 -1.75 -3.96 23.35
CA LEU A 252 -1.07 -3.11 24.32
C LEU A 252 -1.71 -3.30 25.72
N PRO A 253 -0.90 -3.31 26.79
CA PRO A 253 -1.41 -3.30 28.15
C PRO A 253 -2.29 -2.07 28.41
N PRO A 254 -3.36 -2.20 29.24
CA PRO A 254 -4.22 -1.06 29.56
C PRO A 254 -3.47 0.16 30.10
N ALA A 255 -2.44 -0.04 30.93
CA ALA A 255 -1.61 1.06 31.45
C ALA A 255 -0.81 1.78 30.34
N ALA A 256 -0.42 1.10 29.25
CA ALA A 256 0.22 1.74 28.11
C ALA A 256 -0.79 2.60 27.33
N ILE A 257 -2.01 2.12 27.17
CA ILE A 257 -3.09 2.87 26.52
C ILE A 257 -3.42 4.14 27.31
N GLU A 258 -3.54 4.01 28.64
CA GLU A 258 -3.79 5.14 29.53
C GLU A 258 -2.65 6.17 29.46
N ALA A 259 -1.40 5.73 29.56
CA ALA A 259 -0.23 6.61 29.44
C ALA A 259 -0.16 7.32 28.09
N ALA A 260 -0.58 6.66 27.01
CA ALA A 260 -0.65 7.31 25.69
C ALA A 260 -1.72 8.43 25.69
N HIS A 261 -2.91 8.16 26.21
CA HIS A 261 -4.00 9.13 26.28
C HIS A 261 -3.62 10.34 27.16
N GLU A 262 -2.98 10.11 28.31
CA GLU A 262 -2.45 11.17 29.18
C GLU A 262 -1.42 12.04 28.48
N ALA A 263 -0.62 11.44 27.59
CA ALA A 263 0.36 12.16 26.75
C ALA A 263 -0.26 12.79 25.49
N GLY A 264 -1.58 12.68 25.28
CA GLY A 264 -2.27 13.18 24.09
C GLY A 264 -1.84 12.48 22.79
N LYS A 265 -1.52 11.18 22.86
CA LYS A 265 -1.05 10.37 21.75
C LYS A 265 -1.94 9.16 21.51
N GLU A 266 -1.93 8.66 20.28
CA GLU A 266 -2.44 7.33 19.99
C GLU A 266 -1.54 6.25 20.62
N PRO A 267 -2.10 5.13 21.13
CA PRO A 267 -1.32 4.09 21.81
C PRO A 267 -0.21 3.46 20.97
N ASP A 268 -0.43 3.25 19.68
CA ASP A 268 0.58 2.77 18.74
C ASP A 268 1.69 3.81 18.48
N THR A 269 1.36 5.10 18.56
CA THR A 269 2.33 6.19 18.47
C THR A 269 3.24 6.21 19.69
N LEU A 270 2.71 6.00 20.90
CA LEU A 270 3.53 5.88 22.10
C LEU A 270 4.53 4.71 21.96
N TYR A 271 4.04 3.53 21.55
CA TYR A 271 4.89 2.36 21.32
C TYR A 271 6.00 2.65 20.30
N ALA A 272 5.67 3.28 19.17
CA ALA A 272 6.62 3.61 18.12
C ALA A 272 7.69 4.62 18.57
N LEU A 273 7.33 5.62 19.36
CA LEU A 273 8.27 6.61 19.90
C LEU A 273 9.20 6.01 20.95
N GLU A 274 8.68 5.20 21.88
CA GLU A 274 9.53 4.51 22.87
C GLU A 274 10.47 3.50 22.20
N LEU A 275 10.02 2.80 21.13
CA LEU A 275 10.88 1.93 20.33
C LEU A 275 12.03 2.72 19.68
N LEU A 276 11.73 3.88 19.11
CA LEU A 276 12.74 4.75 18.52
C LEU A 276 13.76 5.23 19.56
N ASP A 277 13.30 5.68 20.72
CA ASP A 277 14.14 6.20 21.79
C ASP A 277 15.05 5.13 22.40
N ASP A 278 14.55 3.89 22.57
CA ASP A 278 15.33 2.79 23.19
C ASP A 278 16.32 2.13 22.21
N THR A 279 15.96 2.08 20.90
CA THR A 279 16.68 1.23 19.92
C THR A 279 17.19 1.96 18.68
N GLY A 280 16.74 3.17 18.41
CA GLY A 280 16.94 3.86 17.12
C GLY A 280 16.11 3.29 15.96
N ILE A 281 15.25 2.30 16.20
CA ILE A 281 14.38 1.72 15.17
C ILE A 281 13.17 2.61 14.94
N CYS A 282 13.05 3.16 13.73
CA CYS A 282 11.92 3.96 13.32
C CYS A 282 10.87 3.10 12.58
N VAL A 283 9.68 3.00 13.14
CA VAL A 283 8.50 2.38 12.53
C VAL A 283 7.42 3.44 12.29
N VAL A 284 6.40 3.13 11.50
CA VAL A 284 5.29 4.04 11.29
C VAL A 284 4.06 3.50 12.04
N PRO A 285 3.46 4.27 12.98
CA PRO A 285 2.26 3.87 13.69
C PRO A 285 1.11 3.54 12.75
N GLY A 286 0.29 2.55 13.11
CA GLY A 286 -0.87 2.10 12.34
C GLY A 286 -1.94 3.18 12.19
N SER A 287 -2.11 4.02 13.21
CA SER A 287 -3.01 5.18 13.20
C SER A 287 -2.78 6.10 11.99
N GLY A 288 -1.53 6.22 11.51
CA GLY A 288 -1.21 6.98 10.29
C GLY A 288 -1.75 6.38 8.98
N PHE A 289 -2.14 5.11 8.96
CA PHE A 289 -2.73 4.42 7.80
C PHE A 289 -4.26 4.27 7.90
N GLY A 290 -4.85 4.64 9.03
CA GLY A 290 -6.19 4.27 9.43
C GLY A 290 -6.24 2.81 9.96
N GLN A 291 -7.03 2.60 10.97
CA GLN A 291 -7.25 1.29 11.59
C GLN A 291 -8.60 1.30 12.33
N LYS A 292 -9.10 0.13 12.71
CA LYS A 292 -10.32 0.03 13.51
C LYS A 292 -10.03 0.50 14.92
N GLU A 293 -11.04 1.07 15.57
CA GLU A 293 -10.94 1.51 16.97
C GLU A 293 -10.55 0.35 17.89
N GLY A 294 -9.58 0.57 18.77
CA GLY A 294 -9.05 -0.44 19.68
C GLY A 294 -8.09 -1.46 19.04
N GLU A 295 -7.78 -1.34 17.76
CA GLU A 295 -6.77 -2.15 17.09
C GLU A 295 -5.51 -1.31 16.86
N TYR A 296 -4.35 -1.84 17.24
CA TYR A 296 -3.09 -1.13 17.16
C TYR A 296 -2.09 -1.88 16.31
N HIS A 297 -1.47 -1.16 15.38
CA HIS A 297 -0.51 -1.71 14.44
C HIS A 297 0.72 -0.80 14.31
N TYR A 298 1.75 -1.31 13.69
CA TYR A 298 2.83 -0.49 13.15
C TYR A 298 3.36 -1.08 11.86
N ARG A 299 3.84 -0.23 10.96
CA ARG A 299 4.50 -0.68 9.73
C ARG A 299 6.00 -0.62 9.88
N LEU A 300 6.67 -1.73 9.53
CA LEU A 300 8.12 -1.79 9.41
C LEU A 300 8.53 -2.26 8.02
N THR A 301 9.78 -1.98 7.62
CA THR A 301 10.30 -2.37 6.31
C THR A 301 11.17 -3.62 6.41
N CYS A 302 11.16 -4.45 5.36
CA CYS A 302 12.00 -5.65 5.26
C CYS A 302 13.31 -5.37 4.48
N LEU A 303 13.69 -4.10 4.33
CA LEU A 303 14.81 -3.69 3.49
C LEU A 303 16.18 -3.80 4.17
N CYS A 304 16.22 -3.67 5.50
CA CYS A 304 17.46 -3.63 6.25
C CYS A 304 18.24 -4.94 6.12
N PRO A 305 19.52 -4.92 5.70
CA PRO A 305 20.42 -6.05 5.90
C PRO A 305 20.69 -6.20 7.41
N GLY A 306 21.03 -7.41 7.87
CA GLY A 306 21.23 -7.64 9.31
C GLY A 306 19.94 -7.80 10.10
N VAL A 307 18.95 -8.45 9.48
CA VAL A 307 17.63 -8.74 10.07
C VAL A 307 17.70 -9.31 11.48
N GLU A 308 18.68 -10.16 11.78
CA GLU A 308 18.83 -10.80 13.10
C GLU A 308 19.08 -9.77 14.21
N GLU A 309 19.95 -8.81 13.95
CA GLU A 309 20.26 -7.74 14.91
C GLU A 309 19.08 -6.79 15.07
N TYR A 310 18.50 -6.38 13.94
CA TYR A 310 17.34 -5.49 13.88
C TYR A 310 16.16 -6.07 14.67
N VAL A 311 15.74 -7.28 14.33
CA VAL A 311 14.60 -7.92 15.01
C VAL A 311 14.93 -8.24 16.46
N GLY A 312 16.18 -8.66 16.78
CA GLY A 312 16.59 -8.88 18.15
C GLY A 312 16.54 -7.63 19.03
N ALA A 313 16.84 -6.45 18.49
CA ALA A 313 16.65 -5.18 19.20
C ALA A 313 15.18 -4.88 19.46
N LEU A 314 14.31 -5.09 18.46
CA LEU A 314 12.85 -4.91 18.60
C LEU A 314 12.27 -5.89 19.63
N GLU A 315 12.68 -7.14 19.65
CA GLU A 315 12.23 -8.15 20.63
C GLU A 315 12.61 -7.73 22.06
N ARG A 316 13.87 -7.32 22.28
CA ARG A 316 14.32 -6.83 23.61
C ARG A 316 13.52 -5.63 24.07
N PHE A 317 13.27 -4.68 23.17
CA PHE A 317 12.41 -3.53 23.46
C PHE A 317 11.00 -3.97 23.82
N HIS A 318 10.38 -4.83 23.00
CA HIS A 318 9.02 -5.30 23.23
C HIS A 318 8.86 -5.93 24.62
N HIS A 319 9.75 -6.82 25.01
CA HIS A 319 9.74 -7.42 26.35
C HIS A 319 9.91 -6.37 27.47
N LYS A 320 10.79 -5.39 27.27
CA LYS A 320 10.95 -4.27 28.22
C LYS A 320 9.66 -3.43 28.35
N PHE A 321 9.03 -3.11 27.21
CA PHE A 321 7.78 -2.35 27.15
C PHE A 321 6.66 -3.09 27.89
N MET A 322 6.47 -4.36 27.60
CA MET A 322 5.48 -5.19 28.26
C MET A 322 5.75 -5.34 29.77
N ALA A 323 7.00 -5.49 30.17
CA ALA A 323 7.35 -5.52 31.59
C ALA A 323 7.09 -4.20 32.33
N ARG A 324 7.26 -3.06 31.65
CA ARG A 324 7.02 -1.72 32.19
C ARG A 324 5.56 -1.41 32.39
N TYR A 325 4.71 -1.76 31.43
CA TYR A 325 3.28 -1.40 31.42
C TYR A 325 2.36 -2.53 31.91
N GLY A 326 2.91 -3.69 32.25
CA GLY A 326 2.16 -4.85 32.73
C GLY A 326 1.86 -5.87 31.62
N SER A 327 1.30 -7.01 32.03
CA SER A 327 0.87 -8.06 31.10
C SER A 327 -0.46 -7.72 30.42
N LEU A 328 -0.71 -8.36 29.29
CA LEU A 328 -1.94 -8.27 28.50
C LEU A 328 -3.16 -8.81 29.26
#